data_2202fea67fd21e88ed721b1263d52dc0
#
_entry.id   2202fea67fd21e88ed721b1263d52dc0
#
_cell.length_a   1.000
_cell.length_b   1.000
_cell.length_c   1.000
_cell.angle_alpha   90.00
_cell.angle_beta   90.00
_cell.angle_gamma   90.00
#
_symmetry.space_group_name_H-M   'P 1'
#
loop_
_entity.id
_entity.type
_entity.pdbx_description
1 polymer ?
#
loop_
_entity_poly.entity_id
_entity_poly.type
_entity_poly.pdbx_seq_one_letter_code
_entity_poly.pdbx_strand_id
1 'polypeptide(L)'
;MLATTDRAAGWSGAYIGRVRWDRLFDDLEAQLAAQARLELDAEVAERTRTERSKVSLGERLAGAVGSPLVVRLRGGSIARGVLEDSGDGWLLLVEGGGRQLLVATPAILGVSGLGRPRDDTRARRFGLGSALRVISRDRRAVAVLDVDGGSAHGTIDAVGADAFDLAEHPLDSPRRPEHLRGERVVPFAAVALVGSA
;
A
#
# COMPACT_ATOMS: atom_id res chain seq x y z
N MET A 1 -73.75 -13.24 -73.03
CA MET A 1 -73.07 -14.46 -73.28
C MET A 1 -71.59 -14.28 -73.02
N LEU A 2 -71.00 -15.14 -72.30
CA LEU A 2 -69.60 -15.31 -71.99
C LEU A 2 -69.02 -14.39 -70.92
N ALA A 3 -68.88 -14.97 -69.78
CA ALA A 3 -68.11 -14.51 -68.63
C ALA A 3 -66.62 -14.60 -68.89
N THR A 4 -65.87 -13.61 -68.41
CA THR A 4 -64.43 -13.73 -68.27
C THR A 4 -64.09 -13.50 -66.83
N THR A 5 -63.59 -14.54 -66.21
CA THR A 5 -63.13 -14.59 -64.85
C THR A 5 -61.69 -14.03 -64.78
N ASP A 6 -61.46 -12.93 -64.08
CA ASP A 6 -60.14 -12.44 -63.81
C ASP A 6 -59.68 -12.96 -62.42
N ARG A 7 -58.54 -13.62 -62.40
CA ARG A 7 -57.99 -14.29 -61.26
C ARG A 7 -56.76 -13.51 -60.83
N ALA A 8 -56.94 -12.60 -59.88
CA ALA A 8 -55.86 -11.93 -59.25
C ALA A 8 -55.11 -12.90 -58.34
N ALA A 9 -53.89 -13.27 -58.73
CA ALA A 9 -52.98 -14.05 -57.95
C ALA A 9 -52.25 -13.10 -56.91
N GLY A 10 -52.54 -13.33 -55.68
CA GLY A 10 -52.00 -12.53 -54.59
C GLY A 10 -50.47 -12.72 -54.37
N TRP A 11 -49.78 -11.65 -54.25
CA TRP A 11 -48.42 -11.59 -53.81
C TRP A 11 -48.32 -11.77 -52.28
N SER A 12 -48.16 -13.00 -51.80
CA SER A 12 -47.99 -13.34 -50.40
C SER A 12 -46.52 -13.62 -50.00
N GLY A 13 -45.59 -13.49 -50.96
CA GLY A 13 -44.21 -13.90 -50.76
C GLY A 13 -43.27 -12.84 -50.21
N ALA A 14 -43.65 -11.53 -50.23
CA ALA A 14 -42.72 -10.42 -49.87
C ALA A 14 -42.60 -10.13 -48.35
N TYR A 15 -43.59 -10.56 -47.56
CA TYR A 15 -43.64 -10.23 -46.12
C TYR A 15 -42.80 -11.19 -45.26
N ILE A 16 -42.62 -12.44 -45.64
CA ILE A 16 -41.84 -13.44 -44.89
C ILE A 16 -40.33 -13.22 -45.02
N GLY A 17 -39.87 -12.70 -46.16
CA GLY A 17 -38.45 -12.39 -46.38
C GLY A 17 -37.95 -11.20 -45.53
N ARG A 18 -38.75 -10.16 -45.37
CA ARG A 18 -38.40 -8.96 -44.66
C ARG A 18 -38.21 -9.19 -43.17
N VAL A 19 -39.13 -9.93 -42.55
CA VAL A 19 -39.03 -10.27 -41.09
C VAL A 19 -37.81 -11.15 -40.78
N ARG A 20 -37.35 -11.97 -41.73
CA ARG A 20 -36.17 -12.83 -41.55
C ARG A 20 -34.86 -12.03 -41.59
N TRP A 21 -34.75 -11.05 -42.46
CA TRP A 21 -33.59 -10.19 -42.59
C TRP A 21 -33.51 -9.19 -41.41
N ASP A 22 -34.60 -8.62 -40.97
CA ASP A 22 -34.64 -7.71 -39.81
C ASP A 22 -34.14 -8.42 -38.56
N ARG A 23 -34.58 -9.64 -38.28
CA ARG A 23 -34.05 -10.45 -37.15
C ARG A 23 -32.57 -10.76 -37.27
N LEU A 24 -32.07 -11.03 -38.47
CA LEU A 24 -30.66 -11.30 -38.69
C LEU A 24 -29.80 -10.04 -38.38
N PHE A 25 -30.27 -8.88 -38.77
CA PHE A 25 -29.61 -7.62 -38.49
C PHE A 25 -29.65 -7.27 -36.98
N ASP A 26 -30.79 -7.47 -36.32
CA ASP A 26 -30.94 -7.29 -34.87
C ASP A 26 -29.97 -8.23 -34.09
N ASP A 27 -29.87 -9.49 -34.49
CA ASP A 27 -28.95 -10.45 -33.90
C ASP A 27 -27.48 -10.04 -34.12
N LEU A 28 -27.14 -9.55 -35.30
CA LEU A 28 -25.78 -9.07 -35.61
C LEU A 28 -25.43 -7.82 -34.81
N GLU A 29 -26.34 -6.85 -34.67
CA GLU A 29 -26.16 -5.66 -33.86
C GLU A 29 -25.99 -6.03 -32.40
N ALA A 30 -26.77 -6.96 -31.88
CA ALA A 30 -26.62 -7.45 -30.50
C ALA A 30 -25.26 -8.12 -30.27
N GLN A 31 -24.75 -8.91 -31.23
CA GLN A 31 -23.43 -9.53 -31.15
C GLN A 31 -22.33 -8.50 -31.19
N LEU A 32 -22.40 -7.52 -32.10
CA LEU A 32 -21.41 -6.43 -32.18
C LEU A 32 -21.40 -5.58 -30.89
N ALA A 33 -22.59 -5.27 -30.34
CA ALA A 33 -22.70 -4.55 -29.09
C ALA A 33 -22.13 -5.34 -27.88
N ALA A 34 -22.34 -6.65 -27.85
CA ALA A 34 -21.76 -7.51 -26.82
C ALA A 34 -20.24 -7.59 -26.93
N GLN A 35 -19.70 -7.70 -28.14
CA GLN A 35 -18.28 -7.73 -28.39
C GLN A 35 -17.62 -6.38 -27.99
N ALA A 36 -18.20 -5.25 -28.36
CA ALA A 36 -17.73 -3.92 -27.99
C ALA A 36 -17.69 -3.71 -26.45
N ARG A 37 -18.68 -4.26 -25.73
CA ARG A 37 -18.68 -4.22 -24.25
C ARG A 37 -17.54 -5.04 -23.66
N LEU A 38 -17.29 -6.25 -24.17
CA LEU A 38 -16.18 -7.10 -23.71
C LEU A 38 -14.81 -6.43 -23.96
N GLU A 39 -14.64 -5.79 -25.11
CA GLU A 39 -13.43 -5.06 -25.45
C GLU A 39 -13.22 -3.86 -24.51
N LEU A 40 -14.27 -3.09 -24.22
CA LEU A 40 -14.23 -1.97 -23.28
C LEU A 40 -13.90 -2.44 -21.85
N ASP A 41 -14.52 -3.52 -21.39
CA ASP A 41 -14.26 -4.09 -20.07
C ASP A 41 -12.80 -4.59 -19.97
N ALA A 42 -12.27 -5.20 -21.02
CA ALA A 42 -10.88 -5.62 -21.09
C ALA A 42 -9.90 -4.43 -21.06
N GLU A 43 -10.21 -3.34 -21.79
CA GLU A 43 -9.40 -2.12 -21.78
C GLU A 43 -9.40 -1.46 -20.40
N VAL A 44 -10.55 -1.34 -19.74
CA VAL A 44 -10.69 -0.81 -18.39
C VAL A 44 -9.90 -1.66 -17.38
N ALA A 45 -9.98 -2.98 -17.49
CA ALA A 45 -9.24 -3.89 -16.63
C ALA A 45 -7.72 -3.74 -16.82
N GLU A 46 -7.24 -3.60 -18.05
CA GLU A 46 -5.83 -3.42 -18.36
C GLU A 46 -5.30 -2.05 -17.88
N ARG A 47 -6.04 -0.98 -18.10
CA ARG A 47 -5.71 0.34 -17.54
C ARG A 47 -5.62 0.31 -16.02
N THR A 48 -6.58 -0.35 -15.36
CA THR A 48 -6.59 -0.51 -13.90
C THR A 48 -5.37 -1.29 -13.41
N ARG A 49 -4.95 -2.35 -14.11
CA ARG A 49 -3.73 -3.10 -13.77
C ARG A 49 -2.48 -2.23 -13.92
N THR A 50 -2.38 -1.50 -15.02
CA THR A 50 -1.26 -0.60 -15.31
C THR A 50 -1.14 0.50 -14.26
N GLU A 51 -2.24 1.14 -13.87
CA GLU A 51 -2.22 2.16 -12.82
C GLU A 51 -1.83 1.56 -11.44
N ARG A 52 -2.38 0.38 -11.09
CA ARG A 52 -1.99 -0.30 -9.84
C ARG A 52 -0.52 -0.70 -9.80
N SER A 53 0.09 -1.04 -10.93
CA SER A 53 1.52 -1.40 -10.99
C SER A 53 2.45 -0.24 -10.71
N LYS A 54 2.00 1.00 -10.85
CA LYS A 54 2.77 2.22 -10.59
C LYS A 54 2.78 2.62 -9.12
N VAL A 55 1.85 2.12 -8.31
CA VAL A 55 1.70 2.52 -6.91
C VAL A 55 2.74 1.83 -6.04
N SER A 56 3.65 2.61 -5.46
CA SER A 56 4.68 2.13 -4.54
C SER A 56 4.13 1.75 -3.16
N LEU A 57 4.90 0.96 -2.38
CA LEU A 57 4.56 0.68 -0.98
C LEU A 57 4.44 1.98 -0.16
N GLY A 58 5.33 2.96 -0.39
CA GLY A 58 5.30 4.25 0.29
C GLY A 58 3.99 5.01 0.07
N GLU A 59 3.51 5.06 -1.17
CA GLU A 59 2.21 5.68 -1.50
C GLU A 59 1.04 4.94 -0.86
N ARG A 60 1.08 3.61 -0.82
CA ARG A 60 0.06 2.81 -0.14
C ARG A 60 0.04 3.04 1.37
N LEU A 61 1.21 3.18 1.99
CA LEU A 61 1.34 3.52 3.41
C LEU A 61 0.80 4.92 3.68
N ALA A 62 1.19 5.91 2.90
CA ALA A 62 0.68 7.28 3.02
C ALA A 62 -0.85 7.33 2.96
N GLY A 63 -1.46 6.54 2.05
CA GLY A 63 -2.92 6.41 1.93
C GLY A 63 -3.60 5.65 3.07
N ALA A 64 -2.84 4.98 3.92
CA ALA A 64 -3.35 4.17 5.03
C ALA A 64 -3.19 4.85 6.41
N VAL A 65 -2.75 6.11 6.49
CA VAL A 65 -2.67 6.86 7.75
C VAL A 65 -4.01 6.82 8.48
N GLY A 66 -3.98 6.55 9.79
CA GLY A 66 -5.16 6.33 10.64
C GLY A 66 -5.68 4.89 10.64
N SER A 67 -5.12 3.99 9.83
CA SER A 67 -5.56 2.58 9.76
C SER A 67 -4.73 1.68 10.68
N PRO A 68 -5.35 0.64 11.30
CA PRO A 68 -4.62 -0.37 12.04
C PRO A 68 -3.84 -1.27 11.09
N LEU A 69 -2.55 -1.43 11.33
CA LEU A 69 -1.64 -2.26 10.53
C LEU A 69 -0.99 -3.35 11.37
N VAL A 70 -0.67 -4.45 10.70
CA VAL A 70 0.22 -5.50 11.21
C VAL A 70 1.38 -5.61 10.24
N VAL A 71 2.60 -5.34 10.72
CA VAL A 71 3.82 -5.30 9.92
C VAL A 71 4.74 -6.42 10.38
N ARG A 72 5.06 -7.33 9.46
CA ARG A 72 6.03 -8.40 9.66
C ARG A 72 7.41 -7.91 9.24
N LEU A 73 8.39 -8.05 10.13
CA LEU A 73 9.75 -7.56 9.97
C LEU A 73 10.75 -8.70 9.76
N ARG A 74 11.89 -8.37 9.20
CA ARG A 74 13.08 -9.22 9.23
C ARG A 74 13.43 -9.53 10.69
N GLY A 75 14.15 -10.62 10.93
CA GLY A 75 14.39 -11.09 12.30
C GLY A 75 13.17 -11.70 13.01
N GLY A 76 12.04 -11.91 12.29
CA GLY A 76 10.86 -12.62 12.79
C GLY A 76 9.89 -11.80 13.65
N SER A 77 10.18 -10.53 13.90
CA SER A 77 9.35 -9.67 14.73
C SER A 77 8.11 -9.15 14.01
N ILE A 78 7.09 -8.80 14.79
CA ILE A 78 5.83 -8.24 14.29
C ILE A 78 5.52 -6.96 15.06
N ALA A 79 5.39 -5.84 14.33
CA ALA A 79 4.89 -4.58 14.85
C ALA A 79 3.38 -4.45 14.54
N ARG A 80 2.61 -3.98 15.53
CA ARG A 80 1.16 -3.74 15.43
C ARG A 80 0.84 -2.36 15.94
N GLY A 81 -0.06 -1.66 15.27
CA GLY A 81 -0.50 -0.34 15.72
C GLY A 81 -1.31 0.39 14.67
N VAL A 82 -1.76 1.57 15.02
CA VAL A 82 -2.37 2.50 14.07
C VAL A 82 -1.25 3.26 13.37
N LEU A 83 -1.29 3.33 12.05
CA LEU A 83 -0.34 4.12 11.28
C LEU A 83 -0.60 5.61 11.52
N GLU A 84 0.33 6.27 12.19
CA GLU A 84 0.25 7.70 12.51
C GLU A 84 0.85 8.55 11.39
N ASP A 85 1.99 8.10 10.83
CA ASP A 85 2.70 8.84 9.80
C ASP A 85 3.59 7.90 8.94
N SER A 86 4.03 8.37 7.77
CA SER A 86 5.00 7.67 6.93
C SER A 86 5.85 8.63 6.11
N GLY A 87 7.06 8.20 5.78
CA GLY A 87 7.99 8.98 5.00
C GLY A 87 8.91 8.13 4.13
N ASP A 88 9.96 8.75 3.60
CA ASP A 88 10.93 8.05 2.77
C ASP A 88 11.73 7.05 3.61
N GLY A 89 11.46 5.76 3.39
CA GLY A 89 12.13 4.66 4.07
C GLY A 89 11.67 4.37 5.50
N TRP A 90 10.55 4.95 5.99
CA TRP A 90 10.05 4.70 7.33
C TRP A 90 8.52 4.82 7.45
N LEU A 91 7.96 4.23 8.49
CA LEU A 91 6.59 4.45 8.96
C LEU A 91 6.56 4.51 10.50
N LEU A 92 5.59 5.23 11.05
CA LEU A 92 5.36 5.38 12.49
C LEU A 92 4.04 4.72 12.87
N LEU A 93 4.10 3.71 13.73
CA LEU A 93 2.94 3.08 14.32
C LEU A 93 2.77 3.52 15.78
N VAL A 94 1.52 3.62 16.22
CA VAL A 94 1.17 3.79 17.63
C VAL A 94 0.45 2.54 18.10
N GLU A 95 1.04 1.86 19.09
CA GLU A 95 0.44 0.70 19.74
C GLU A 95 -0.66 1.11 20.74
N GLY A 96 -1.49 0.16 21.14
CA GLY A 96 -2.39 0.33 22.28
C GLY A 96 -1.59 0.70 23.53
N GLY A 97 -1.90 1.85 24.14
CA GLY A 97 -1.11 2.40 25.26
C GLY A 97 -0.20 3.57 24.88
N GLY A 98 -0.16 3.97 23.60
CA GLY A 98 0.53 5.19 23.15
C GLY A 98 2.02 4.99 22.85
N ARG A 99 2.54 3.76 22.91
CA ARG A 99 3.92 3.46 22.52
C ARG A 99 4.10 3.67 21.03
N GLN A 100 5.13 4.42 20.66
CA GLN A 100 5.47 4.73 19.29
C GLN A 100 6.54 3.77 18.75
N LEU A 101 6.33 3.27 17.53
CA LEU A 101 7.21 2.35 16.83
C LEU A 101 7.59 2.95 15.47
N LEU A 102 8.83 3.43 15.34
CA LEU A 102 9.39 3.83 14.06
C LEU A 102 9.95 2.60 13.37
N VAL A 103 9.32 2.18 12.27
CA VAL A 103 9.70 0.99 11.49
C VAL A 103 10.45 1.42 10.24
N ALA A 104 11.61 0.83 9.98
CA ALA A 104 12.35 1.03 8.75
C ALA A 104 11.71 0.22 7.61
N THR A 105 11.30 0.88 6.54
CA THR A 105 10.62 0.23 5.40
C THR A 105 11.44 -0.91 4.74
N PRO A 106 12.79 -0.81 4.61
CA PRO A 106 13.59 -1.90 4.05
C PRO A 106 13.57 -3.19 4.88
N ALA A 107 13.20 -3.12 6.16
CA ALA A 107 13.08 -4.29 7.03
C ALA A 107 11.72 -4.99 6.92
N ILE A 108 10.77 -4.44 6.17
CA ILE A 108 9.41 -4.97 6.06
C ILE A 108 9.39 -6.19 5.13
N LEU A 109 8.85 -7.29 5.63
CA LEU A 109 8.57 -8.51 4.85
C LEU A 109 7.12 -8.59 4.39
N GLY A 110 6.20 -7.88 5.05
CA GLY A 110 4.81 -7.84 4.67
C GLY A 110 3.99 -6.92 5.57
N VAL A 111 2.94 -6.34 5.02
CA VAL A 111 2.01 -5.45 5.73
C VAL A 111 0.59 -5.95 5.49
N SER A 112 -0.16 -6.12 6.58
CA SER A 112 -1.59 -6.41 6.55
C SER A 112 -2.38 -5.20 7.08
N GLY A 113 -3.58 -5.00 6.54
CA GLY A 113 -4.43 -3.85 6.90
C GLY A 113 -4.35 -2.68 5.92
N LEU A 114 -3.46 -2.74 4.92
CA LEU A 114 -3.44 -1.75 3.84
C LEU A 114 -4.72 -1.89 3.01
N GLY A 115 -5.54 -0.86 3.01
CA GLY A 115 -6.71 -0.72 2.15
C GLY A 115 -6.34 -0.53 0.66
N ARG A 116 -7.34 -0.13 -0.14
CA ARG A 116 -7.08 0.32 -1.52
C ARG A 116 -6.27 1.61 -1.51
N PRO A 117 -5.36 1.81 -2.49
CA PRO A 117 -4.65 3.08 -2.64
C PRO A 117 -5.64 4.25 -2.71
N ARG A 118 -5.30 5.38 -2.07
CA ARG A 118 -6.02 6.65 -2.18
C ARG A 118 -5.16 7.63 -2.95
N ASP A 119 -5.76 8.33 -3.91
CA ASP A 119 -5.03 9.18 -4.86
C ASP A 119 -4.48 10.48 -4.24
N ASP A 120 -4.93 10.89 -3.04
CA ASP A 120 -4.65 12.22 -2.48
C ASP A 120 -3.56 12.26 -1.40
N THR A 121 -2.88 11.15 -1.13
CA THR A 121 -1.96 11.08 0.01
C THR A 121 -0.50 11.12 -0.43
N ARG A 122 0.25 12.09 0.12
CA ARG A 122 1.70 12.21 -0.08
C ARG A 122 2.44 11.75 1.17
N ALA A 123 3.30 10.74 1.04
CA ALA A 123 4.28 10.41 2.06
C ALA A 123 5.20 11.62 2.33
N ARG A 124 5.68 11.75 3.55
CA ARG A 124 6.66 12.80 3.88
C ARG A 124 7.95 12.56 3.10
N ARG A 125 8.56 13.64 2.65
CA ARG A 125 9.78 13.59 1.82
C ARG A 125 11.06 13.42 2.63
N PHE A 126 11.02 13.47 3.95
CA PHE A 126 12.21 13.30 4.77
C PHE A 126 12.44 11.81 5.10
N GLY A 127 13.72 11.42 5.09
CA GLY A 127 14.13 10.03 5.28
C GLY A 127 14.25 9.63 6.77
N LEU A 128 14.55 8.34 6.99
CA LEU A 128 14.70 7.71 8.31
C LEU A 128 15.65 8.49 9.24
N GLY A 129 16.80 8.98 8.74
CA GLY A 129 17.75 9.77 9.55
C GLY A 129 17.13 11.05 10.10
N SER A 130 16.21 11.69 9.37
CA SER A 130 15.50 12.87 9.87
C SER A 130 14.49 12.51 10.96
N ALA A 131 13.78 11.38 10.82
CA ALA A 131 12.89 10.88 11.84
C ALA A 131 13.67 10.54 13.14
N LEU A 132 14.82 9.87 12.99
CA LEU A 132 15.70 9.55 14.13
C LEU A 132 16.25 10.82 14.82
N ARG A 133 16.55 11.90 14.07
CA ARG A 133 16.95 13.18 14.66
C ARG A 133 15.85 13.83 15.50
N VAL A 134 14.59 13.65 15.13
CA VAL A 134 13.46 14.10 15.96
C VAL A 134 13.44 13.32 17.27
N ILE A 135 13.54 11.98 17.21
CA ILE A 135 13.57 11.11 18.40
C ILE A 135 14.76 11.45 19.31
N SER A 136 15.96 11.67 18.75
CA SER A 136 17.16 11.95 19.52
C SER A 136 17.08 13.27 20.32
N ARG A 137 16.29 14.25 19.87
CA ARG A 137 16.08 15.52 20.57
C ARG A 137 15.38 15.35 21.92
N ASP A 138 14.49 14.37 22.02
CA ASP A 138 13.76 14.10 23.26
C ASP A 138 14.63 13.45 24.33
N ARG A 139 15.84 12.96 23.96
CA ARG A 139 16.80 12.33 24.88
C ARG A 139 16.22 11.19 25.72
N ARG A 140 15.12 10.60 25.26
CA ARG A 140 14.47 9.46 25.91
C ARG A 140 15.15 8.15 25.52
N ALA A 141 15.06 7.17 26.40
CA ALA A 141 15.49 5.82 26.11
C ALA A 141 14.64 5.21 25.00
N VAL A 142 15.26 4.46 24.12
CA VAL A 142 14.62 3.73 23.03
C VAL A 142 15.06 2.27 23.03
N ALA A 143 14.19 1.39 22.53
CA ALA A 143 14.53 0.03 22.16
C ALA A 143 14.80 -0.01 20.66
N VAL A 144 15.95 -0.48 20.23
CA VAL A 144 16.33 -0.67 18.83
C VAL A 144 16.31 -2.17 18.55
N LEU A 145 15.54 -2.57 17.54
CA LEU A 145 15.53 -3.94 17.02
C LEU A 145 16.23 -3.94 15.68
N ASP A 146 17.19 -4.83 15.50
CA ASP A 146 17.89 -4.98 14.24
C ASP A 146 17.17 -5.95 13.26
N VAL A 147 17.67 -5.98 12.02
CA VAL A 147 17.10 -6.81 10.94
C VAL A 147 17.28 -8.32 11.15
N ASP A 148 18.15 -8.74 12.06
CA ASP A 148 18.42 -10.15 12.39
C ASP A 148 17.68 -10.59 13.67
N GLY A 149 16.97 -9.65 14.35
CA GLY A 149 16.18 -9.90 15.55
C GLY A 149 16.93 -9.63 16.85
N GLY A 150 18.14 -9.11 16.79
CA GLY A 150 18.89 -8.62 17.94
C GLY A 150 18.26 -7.34 18.49
N SER A 151 18.45 -7.05 19.79
CA SER A 151 17.92 -5.85 20.42
C SER A 151 19.00 -5.13 21.23
N ALA A 152 18.93 -3.79 21.20
CA ALA A 152 19.73 -2.90 22.03
C ALA A 152 18.83 -1.82 22.63
N HIS A 153 19.20 -1.32 23.81
CA HIS A 153 18.43 -0.31 24.53
C HIS A 153 19.35 0.83 24.94
N GLY A 154 18.87 2.06 24.84
CA GLY A 154 19.67 3.22 25.21
C GLY A 154 19.11 4.53 24.68
N THR A 155 19.93 5.57 24.69
CA THR A 155 19.59 6.90 24.18
C THR A 155 20.37 7.15 22.89
N ILE A 156 19.71 7.70 21.87
CA ILE A 156 20.35 8.13 20.63
C ILE A 156 21.09 9.44 20.91
N ASP A 157 22.42 9.40 20.88
CA ASP A 157 23.28 10.55 21.16
C ASP A 157 23.52 11.43 19.94
N ALA A 158 23.80 10.82 18.80
CA ALA A 158 24.02 11.52 17.53
C ALA A 158 23.42 10.74 16.35
N VAL A 159 23.02 11.45 15.30
CA VAL A 159 22.49 10.86 14.07
C VAL A 159 23.28 11.39 12.89
N GLY A 160 24.04 10.52 12.26
CA GLY A 160 24.85 10.78 11.07
C GLY A 160 24.07 10.74 9.76
N ALA A 161 24.78 10.47 8.68
CA ALA A 161 24.22 10.38 7.33
C ALA A 161 23.51 9.04 7.08
N ASP A 162 24.07 7.93 7.57
CA ASP A 162 23.67 6.55 7.33
C ASP A 162 23.69 5.66 8.59
N ALA A 163 24.06 6.22 9.76
CA ALA A 163 24.13 5.55 11.04
C ALA A 163 23.77 6.51 12.18
N PHE A 164 23.58 5.98 13.39
CA PHE A 164 23.44 6.75 14.62
C PHE A 164 24.24 6.11 15.76
N ASP A 165 24.59 6.94 16.75
CA ASP A 165 25.28 6.52 17.95
C ASP A 165 24.25 6.25 19.05
N LEU A 166 24.26 5.05 19.61
CA LEU A 166 23.41 4.60 20.70
C LEU A 166 24.26 4.45 21.96
N ALA A 167 24.01 5.29 22.97
CA ALA A 167 24.53 5.10 24.31
C ALA A 167 23.73 4.03 25.02
N GLU A 168 24.28 2.81 25.16
CA GLU A 168 23.57 1.65 25.70
C GLU A 168 23.38 1.74 27.20
N HIS A 169 22.16 1.67 27.68
CA HIS A 169 21.75 1.59 29.08
C HIS A 169 20.36 0.95 29.20
N PRO A 170 19.93 0.48 30.39
CA PRO A 170 18.59 -0.03 30.60
C PRO A 170 17.50 1.00 30.29
N LEU A 171 16.35 0.55 29.79
CA LEU A 171 15.20 1.43 29.42
C LEU A 171 14.63 2.19 30.64
N ASP A 172 14.67 1.59 31.81
CA ASP A 172 14.15 2.12 33.06
C ASP A 172 15.13 3.07 33.79
N SER A 173 16.32 3.25 33.22
CA SER A 173 17.40 4.05 33.83
C SER A 173 17.68 5.26 32.95
N PRO A 174 17.87 6.48 33.56
CA PRO A 174 18.26 7.65 32.79
C PRO A 174 19.70 7.48 32.27
N ARG A 175 19.99 8.18 31.14
CA ARG A 175 21.34 8.23 30.58
C ARG A 175 22.28 8.98 31.54
N ARG A 176 22.99 8.22 32.38
CA ARG A 176 24.04 8.72 33.29
C ARG A 176 25.27 7.87 33.13
N PRO A 177 26.49 8.41 33.41
CA PRO A 177 27.74 7.67 33.27
C PRO A 177 27.75 6.31 33.99
N GLU A 178 27.13 6.22 35.16
CA GLU A 178 27.03 5.00 35.97
C GLU A 178 26.12 3.92 35.40
N HIS A 179 25.22 4.30 34.47
CA HIS A 179 24.30 3.35 33.80
C HIS A 179 24.75 2.93 32.42
N LEU A 180 25.77 3.61 31.85
CA LEU A 180 26.28 3.30 30.52
C LEU A 180 26.96 1.94 30.49
N ARG A 181 26.56 1.10 29.57
CA ARG A 181 27.14 -0.23 29.29
C ARG A 181 28.12 -0.21 28.12
N GLY A 182 28.02 0.81 27.27
CA GLY A 182 28.83 1.01 26.08
C GLY A 182 28.21 2.01 25.12
N GLU A 183 28.88 2.20 24.01
CA GLU A 183 28.42 2.96 22.86
C GLU A 183 28.40 2.06 21.65
N ARG A 184 27.35 2.15 20.86
CA ARG A 184 27.19 1.34 19.63
C ARG A 184 26.84 2.26 18.46
N VAL A 185 27.57 2.13 17.37
CA VAL A 185 27.19 2.72 16.08
C VAL A 185 26.25 1.76 15.36
N VAL A 186 25.05 2.23 15.06
CA VAL A 186 23.99 1.43 14.40
C VAL A 186 23.74 1.97 12.99
N PRO A 187 24.11 1.25 11.93
CA PRO A 187 23.81 1.62 10.55
C PRO A 187 22.28 1.64 10.32
N PHE A 188 21.77 2.59 9.54
CA PHE A 188 20.33 2.63 9.21
C PHE A 188 19.86 1.35 8.52
N ALA A 189 20.72 0.73 7.70
CA ALA A 189 20.44 -0.53 7.02
C ALA A 189 20.24 -1.72 7.98
N ALA A 190 20.78 -1.65 9.19
CA ALA A 190 20.64 -2.67 10.23
C ALA A 190 19.36 -2.47 11.08
N VAL A 191 18.69 -1.33 10.97
CA VAL A 191 17.50 -1.03 11.79
C VAL A 191 16.27 -1.71 11.22
N ALA A 192 15.57 -2.49 12.03
CA ALA A 192 14.22 -2.96 11.72
C ALA A 192 13.16 -2.06 12.37
N LEU A 193 13.36 -1.68 13.64
CA LEU A 193 12.40 -0.90 14.42
C LEU A 193 13.09 -0.14 15.54
N VAL A 194 12.62 1.08 15.81
CA VAL A 194 12.96 1.86 17.01
C VAL A 194 11.67 2.14 17.77
N GLY A 195 11.56 1.63 19.01
CA GLY A 195 10.39 1.79 19.88
C GLY A 195 10.68 2.79 21.00
N SER A 196 9.68 3.64 21.32
CA SER A 196 9.74 4.45 22.54
C SER A 196 9.65 3.54 23.78
N ALA A 197 10.31 3.96 24.85
CA ALA A 197 10.19 3.30 26.14
C ALA A 197 8.80 3.48 26.73
#